data_6477a5aa3eeb1a3a7a0cf52d9b0fdccf
#
_entry.id   6477a5aa3eeb1a3a7a0cf52d9b0fdccf
#
_cell.length_a   1.000
_cell.length_b   1.000
_cell.length_c   1.000
_cell.angle_alpha   90.00
_cell.angle_beta   90.00
_cell.angle_gamma   90.00
#
_symmetry.space_group_name_H-M   'P 1'
#
loop_
_entity.id
_entity.type
_entity.pdbx_description
1 polymer ?
#
loop_
_entity_poly.entity_id
_entity_poly.type
_entity_poly.pdbx_seq_one_letter_code
_entity_poly.pdbx_strand_id
1 'polypeptide(L)'
;MEQPSSKALFTPAKTQRASEAIYNQIYPKIISGELRPGDRLPPERELAEMFQRSRPVVREALRMLQQEGLIETAVGSSGGAVIRGVS
;
A
#
# COMPACT_ATOMS: atom_id res chain seq x y z
N MET A 1 -13.11 -5.01 34.50
CA MET A 1 -12.46 -3.71 34.44
C MET A 1 -12.09 -3.39 33.00
N GLU A 2 -12.33 -2.19 32.62
CA GLU A 2 -12.02 -1.74 31.30
C GLU A 2 -10.52 -1.63 31.10
N GLN A 3 -10.04 -2.13 30.00
CA GLN A 3 -8.63 -1.98 29.66
C GLN A 3 -8.52 -0.92 28.58
N PRO A 4 -8.06 0.26 28.95
CA PRO A 4 -7.96 1.34 27.95
C PRO A 4 -7.12 0.94 26.75
N SER A 5 -6.11 0.10 26.98
CA SER A 5 -5.21 -0.30 25.92
C SER A 5 -5.85 -1.25 24.92
N SER A 6 -7.03 -1.78 25.24
CA SER A 6 -7.66 -2.73 24.32
C SER A 6 -7.99 -2.06 22.98
N LYS A 7 -8.33 -0.79 23.00
CA LYS A 7 -8.59 -0.08 21.74
C LYS A 7 -7.33 0.08 20.92
N ALA A 8 -6.20 0.26 21.58
CA ALA A 8 -4.94 0.42 20.88
C ALA A 8 -4.41 -0.90 20.36
N LEU A 9 -4.87 -2.01 20.90
CA LEU A 9 -4.42 -3.31 20.47
C LEU A 9 -5.08 -3.77 19.18
N PHE A 10 -6.16 -3.14 18.79
CA PHE A 10 -6.92 -3.59 17.64
C PHE A 10 -6.96 -2.50 16.59
N THR A 11 -6.60 -2.87 15.37
CA THR A 11 -6.73 -1.98 14.22
C THR A 11 -8.17 -2.06 13.74
N PRO A 12 -8.76 -0.93 13.32
CA PRO A 12 -10.09 -1.01 12.73
C PRO A 12 -10.09 -1.98 11.55
N ALA A 13 -10.90 -3.02 11.66
CA ALA A 13 -10.92 -4.08 10.66
C ALA A 13 -11.27 -3.53 9.29
N LYS A 14 -12.13 -2.53 9.24
CA LYS A 14 -12.55 -1.94 7.98
C LYS A 14 -11.36 -1.34 7.23
N THR A 15 -10.53 -0.56 7.92
CA THR A 15 -9.35 0.05 7.30
C THR A 15 -8.36 -1.02 6.88
N GLN A 16 -8.15 -2.00 7.73
CA GLN A 16 -7.21 -3.07 7.43
C GLN A 16 -7.64 -3.87 6.23
N ARG A 17 -8.92 -4.18 6.14
CA ARG A 17 -9.43 -4.94 4.99
C ARG A 17 -9.30 -4.16 3.70
N ALA A 18 -9.56 -2.86 3.76
CA ALA A 18 -9.43 -2.03 2.57
C ALA A 18 -7.99 -1.96 2.10
N SER A 19 -7.06 -1.84 3.05
CA SER A 19 -5.63 -1.83 2.71
C SER A 19 -5.20 -3.15 2.09
N GLU A 20 -5.67 -4.24 2.68
CA GLU A 20 -5.33 -5.56 2.16
C GLU A 20 -5.91 -5.78 0.77
N ALA A 21 -7.10 -5.25 0.52
CA ALA A 21 -7.70 -5.38 -0.80
C ALA A 21 -6.85 -4.69 -1.86
N ILE A 22 -6.32 -3.52 -1.53
CA ILE A 22 -5.43 -2.82 -2.46
C ILE A 22 -4.12 -3.60 -2.63
N TYR A 23 -3.55 -4.05 -1.52
CA TYR A 23 -2.35 -4.87 -1.56
C TYR A 23 -2.56 -6.07 -2.47
N ASN A 24 -3.71 -6.74 -2.32
CA ASN A 24 -3.98 -7.96 -3.08
C ASN A 24 -4.21 -7.68 -4.56
N GLN A 25 -4.44 -6.45 -4.94
CA GLN A 25 -4.53 -6.10 -6.36
C GLN A 25 -3.17 -5.75 -6.95
N ILE A 26 -2.30 -5.18 -6.16
CA ILE A 26 -0.99 -4.75 -6.66
C ILE A 26 0.02 -5.89 -6.60
N TYR A 27 0.02 -6.64 -5.52
CA TYR A 27 1.02 -7.68 -5.30
C TYR A 27 1.10 -8.68 -6.45
N PRO A 28 -0.03 -9.25 -6.93
CA PRO A 28 0.07 -10.23 -8.02
C PRO A 28 0.65 -9.64 -9.30
N LYS A 29 0.43 -8.36 -9.55
CA LYS A 29 0.95 -7.74 -10.75
C LYS A 29 2.48 -7.59 -10.69
N ILE A 30 3.01 -7.42 -9.49
CA ILE A 30 4.46 -7.37 -9.32
C ILE A 30 5.05 -8.76 -9.49
N ILE A 31 4.41 -9.75 -8.89
CA ILE A 31 4.91 -11.11 -8.94
C ILE A 31 4.88 -11.66 -10.37
N SER A 32 3.83 -11.35 -11.11
CA SER A 32 3.68 -11.85 -12.48
C SER A 32 4.57 -11.12 -13.47
N GLY A 33 5.14 -9.98 -13.07
CA GLY A 33 5.93 -9.17 -13.99
C GLY A 33 5.11 -8.21 -14.81
N GLU A 34 3.81 -8.12 -14.56
CA GLU A 34 2.98 -7.13 -15.21
C GLU A 34 3.42 -5.72 -14.82
N LEU A 35 3.78 -5.54 -13.55
CA LEU A 35 4.48 -4.37 -13.07
C LEU A 35 5.94 -4.76 -12.94
N ARG A 36 6.80 -4.07 -13.66
CA ARG A 36 8.21 -4.43 -13.76
C ARG A 36 9.07 -3.56 -12.87
N PRO A 37 10.23 -4.05 -12.47
CA PRO A 37 11.16 -3.21 -11.74
C PRO A 37 11.46 -1.94 -12.53
N GLY A 38 11.39 -0.81 -11.82
CA GLY A 38 11.57 0.49 -12.43
C GLY A 38 10.29 1.17 -12.81
N ASP A 39 9.19 0.44 -12.93
CA ASP A 39 7.90 1.06 -13.19
C ASP A 39 7.47 1.88 -11.98
N ARG A 40 6.70 2.91 -12.22
CA ARG A 40 6.18 3.75 -11.16
C ARG A 40 4.70 3.51 -10.98
N LEU A 41 4.30 3.44 -9.72
CA LEU A 41 2.89 3.47 -9.38
C LEU A 41 2.39 4.91 -9.45
N PRO A 42 1.10 5.11 -9.70
CA PRO A 42 0.55 6.46 -9.59
C PRO A 42 0.76 7.01 -8.18
N PRO A 43 0.75 8.33 -8.03
CA PRO A 43 0.86 8.92 -6.70
C PRO A 43 -0.29 8.50 -5.80
N GLU A 44 -0.05 8.60 -4.50
CA GLU A 44 -1.03 8.19 -3.50
C GLU A 44 -2.42 8.76 -3.77
N ARG A 45 -2.46 10.05 -4.15
CA ARG A 45 -3.73 10.70 -4.40
C ARG A 45 -4.48 10.04 -5.56
N GLU A 46 -3.77 9.73 -6.63
CA GLU A 46 -4.41 9.09 -7.78
C GLU A 46 -4.84 7.66 -7.47
N LEU A 47 -4.03 6.95 -6.71
CA LEU A 47 -4.41 5.60 -6.30
C LEU A 47 -5.67 5.64 -5.43
N ALA A 48 -5.77 6.65 -4.56
CA ALA A 48 -6.96 6.79 -3.75
C ALA A 48 -8.20 6.97 -4.61
N GLU A 49 -8.09 7.74 -5.67
CA GLU A 49 -9.20 7.93 -6.59
C GLU A 49 -9.52 6.66 -7.37
N MET A 50 -8.48 5.98 -7.83
CA MET A 50 -8.65 4.77 -8.62
C MET A 50 -9.31 3.66 -7.82
N PHE A 51 -8.89 3.50 -6.58
CA PHE A 51 -9.43 2.46 -5.72
C PHE A 51 -10.65 2.91 -4.95
N GLN A 52 -11.00 4.19 -5.02
CA GLN A 52 -12.11 4.77 -4.28
C GLN A 52 -11.97 4.51 -2.79
N ARG A 53 -10.77 4.79 -2.30
CA ARG A 53 -10.45 4.65 -0.89
C ARG A 53 -9.74 5.91 -0.42
N SER A 54 -9.68 6.09 0.89
CA SER A 54 -9.00 7.24 1.45
C SER A 54 -7.49 7.10 1.27
N ARG A 55 -6.79 8.23 1.30
CA ARG A 55 -5.35 8.20 1.15
C ARG A 55 -4.65 7.42 2.27
N PRO A 56 -5.09 7.51 3.54
CA PRO A 56 -4.46 6.67 4.56
C PRO A 56 -4.56 5.18 4.29
N VAL A 57 -5.67 4.73 3.70
CA VAL A 57 -5.83 3.33 3.35
C VAL A 57 -4.83 2.93 2.27
N VAL A 58 -4.69 3.79 1.25
CA VAL A 58 -3.72 3.54 0.18
C VAL A 58 -2.31 3.53 0.76
N ARG A 59 -2.01 4.50 1.62
CA ARG A 59 -0.68 4.60 2.22
C ARG A 59 -0.33 3.35 2.99
N GLU A 60 -1.30 2.80 3.71
CA GLU A 60 -1.05 1.58 4.46
C GLU A 60 -0.74 0.41 3.54
N ALA A 61 -1.47 0.28 2.43
CA ALA A 61 -1.22 -0.78 1.47
C ALA A 61 0.18 -0.64 0.87
N LEU A 62 0.57 0.59 0.53
CA LEU A 62 1.90 0.82 -0.02
C LEU A 62 2.98 0.51 1.02
N ARG A 63 2.71 0.82 2.28
CA ARG A 63 3.67 0.52 3.34
C ARG A 63 3.88 -0.99 3.47
N MET A 64 2.82 -1.77 3.32
CA MET A 64 2.94 -3.21 3.36
C MET A 64 3.84 -3.73 2.24
N LEU A 65 3.64 -3.21 1.04
CA LEU A 65 4.48 -3.60 -0.09
C LEU A 65 5.93 -3.16 0.11
N GLN A 66 6.12 -1.99 0.68
CA GLN A 66 7.46 -1.48 0.92
C GLN A 66 8.20 -2.31 1.97
N GLN A 67 7.49 -2.75 2.99
CA GLN A 67 8.10 -3.58 4.02
C GLN A 67 8.60 -4.90 3.45
N GLU A 68 7.97 -5.38 2.38
CA GLU A 68 8.39 -6.60 1.74
C GLU A 68 9.44 -6.35 0.65
N GLY A 69 9.86 -5.10 0.49
CA GLY A 69 10.90 -4.79 -0.48
C GLY A 69 10.43 -4.77 -1.91
N LEU A 70 9.12 -4.78 -2.13
CA LEU A 70 8.57 -4.85 -3.48
C LEU A 70 8.49 -3.49 -4.15
N ILE A 71 8.40 -2.44 -3.37
CA ILE A 71 8.38 -1.08 -3.88
C ILE A 71 9.28 -0.20 -3.02
N GLU A 72 9.60 0.96 -3.56
CA GLU A 72 10.41 1.94 -2.86
C GLU A 72 9.80 3.30 -3.07
N THR A 73 9.69 4.08 -1.99
CA THR A 73 9.13 5.41 -2.10
C THR A 73 10.09 6.33 -2.85
N ALA A 74 9.56 7.07 -3.82
CA ALA A 74 10.35 8.06 -4.54
C ALA A 74 10.46 9.31 -3.68
N VAL A 75 11.67 9.69 -3.34
CA VAL A 75 11.93 10.81 -2.46
C VAL A 75 11.90 12.11 -3.26
N GLY A 76 11.20 13.11 -2.69
CA GLY A 76 11.22 14.46 -3.25
C GLY A 76 10.53 14.60 -4.58
N SER A 77 9.82 13.62 -5.02
CA SER A 77 9.16 13.62 -6.31
C SER A 77 7.65 13.65 -6.10
N SER A 78 6.96 14.25 -7.05
CA SER A 78 5.50 14.14 -7.07
C SER A 78 5.05 12.79 -7.57
N GLY A 79 5.96 11.96 -8.03
CA GLY A 79 5.61 10.63 -8.49
C GLY A 79 5.35 9.67 -7.37
N GLY A 80 4.83 8.50 -7.71
CA GLY A 80 4.55 7.49 -6.74
C GLY A 80 5.74 6.59 -6.47
N ALA A 81 5.48 5.49 -5.81
CA ALA A 81 6.52 4.53 -5.50
C ALA A 81 7.04 3.84 -6.76
N VAL A 82 8.25 3.35 -6.67
CA VAL A 82 8.91 2.65 -7.78
C VAL A 82 8.90 1.16 -7.49
N ILE A 83 8.55 0.37 -8.47
CA ILE A 83 8.55 -1.09 -8.33
C ILE A 83 9.98 -1.57 -8.26
N ARG A 84 10.29 -2.35 -7.24
CA ARG A 84 11.58 -3.01 -7.13
C ARG A 84 11.53 -4.45 -7.65
N GLY A 85 10.37 -5.05 -7.53
CA GLY A 85 10.19 -6.42 -7.98
C GLY A 85 10.71 -7.42 -6.98
N VAL A 86 10.63 -8.69 -7.37
CA VAL A 86 11.17 -9.78 -6.55
C VAL A 86 12.54 -10.13 -7.06
N SER A 87 13.43 -10.46 -6.12
CA SER A 87 14.78 -10.87 -6.50
C SER A 87 14.93 -12.38 -6.33
#